data_2b22d46630a8706bbff64a68e5a81811
#
_entry.id   2b22d46630a8706bbff64a68e5a81811
#
_cell.length_a   1.000
_cell.length_b   1.000
_cell.length_c   1.000
_cell.angle_alpha   90.00
_cell.angle_beta   90.00
_cell.angle_gamma   90.00
#
_symmetry.space_group_name_H-M   'P 1'
#
loop_
_entity.id
_entity.type
_entity.pdbx_description
1 polymer ?
#
loop_
_entity_poly.entity_id
_entity_poly.type
_entity_poly.pdbx_seq_one_letter_code
_entity_poly.pdbx_strand_id
1 'polypeptide(L)'
;MTKKIFLSGIYHETHTFLSQPTTLNDFIINIGDDIIKENTGNGSPTDGFIEFASNKNWKIIPGIQMSARPSGTVDQEAEQYFDTTFFEKLEQHCKNIEAIFLILHGAMVSKNHDDFEGDFLEKINYFLKQKNKYPDSCCFRSSCKCF
;
A
#
# COMPACT_ATOMS: atom_id res chain seq x y z
N MET A 1 -23.17 6.20 -10.29
CA MET A 1 -22.21 5.11 -10.56
C MET A 1 -21.45 4.79 -9.28
N THR A 2 -21.21 3.51 -8.99
CA THR A 2 -20.43 3.08 -7.82
C THR A 2 -18.95 3.35 -8.07
N LYS A 3 -18.31 4.14 -7.21
CA LYS A 3 -16.86 4.41 -7.32
C LYS A 3 -16.06 3.13 -7.07
N LYS A 4 -15.00 2.93 -7.84
CA LYS A 4 -14.06 1.81 -7.68
C LYS A 4 -12.73 2.35 -7.19
N ILE A 5 -12.30 1.88 -6.04
CA ILE A 5 -11.09 2.35 -5.36
C ILE A 5 -10.09 1.20 -5.28
N PHE A 6 -8.89 1.39 -5.80
CA PHE A 6 -7.79 0.43 -5.64
C PHE A 6 -7.22 0.58 -4.23
N LEU A 7 -7.24 -0.50 -3.46
CA LEU A 7 -6.74 -0.56 -2.08
C LEU A 7 -5.45 -1.36 -2.03
N SER A 8 -4.39 -0.77 -1.53
CA SER A 8 -3.10 -1.44 -1.36
C SER A 8 -2.27 -0.78 -0.26
N GLY A 9 -1.13 -1.34 0.08
CA GLY A 9 -0.22 -0.69 1.02
C GLY A 9 0.91 -1.56 1.50
N ILE A 10 1.92 -0.90 2.06
CA ILE A 10 2.99 -1.51 2.82
C ILE A 10 3.17 -0.74 4.11
N TYR A 11 3.22 -1.45 5.23
CA TYR A 11 3.24 -0.85 6.56
C TYR A 11 4.40 -1.41 7.36
N HIS A 12 5.42 -0.57 7.58
CA HIS A 12 6.59 -0.90 8.38
C HIS A 12 7.20 0.36 8.98
N GLU A 13 7.49 0.32 10.28
CA GLU A 13 8.25 1.35 10.98
C GLU A 13 9.71 0.91 11.08
N THR A 14 10.60 1.59 10.35
CA THR A 14 12.01 1.22 10.29
C THR A 14 12.80 1.86 11.41
N HIS A 15 13.60 1.03 12.09
CA HIS A 15 14.61 1.45 13.07
C HIS A 15 16.01 1.28 12.46
N THR A 16 16.54 2.35 11.87
CA THR A 16 17.78 2.32 11.07
C THR A 16 19.05 1.99 11.86
N PHE A 17 19.02 2.01 13.20
CA PHE A 17 20.14 1.61 14.06
C PHE A 17 20.22 0.10 14.32
N LEU A 18 19.20 -0.67 13.89
CA LEU A 18 19.25 -2.12 13.96
C LEU A 18 20.07 -2.67 12.79
N SER A 19 21.00 -3.56 13.10
CA SER A 19 21.83 -4.21 12.08
C SER A 19 21.14 -5.33 11.33
N GLN A 20 20.09 -5.92 11.93
CA GLN A 20 19.33 -6.99 11.30
C GLN A 20 18.27 -6.39 10.36
N PRO A 21 18.29 -6.75 9.07
CA PRO A 21 17.27 -6.25 8.13
C PRO A 21 15.91 -6.89 8.38
N THR A 22 14.86 -6.21 7.92
CA THR A 22 13.53 -6.76 7.78
C THR A 22 13.43 -7.43 6.42
N THR A 23 13.27 -8.74 6.41
CA THR A 23 13.22 -9.57 5.20
C THR A 23 11.80 -9.81 4.71
N LEU A 24 11.64 -10.34 3.50
CA LEU A 24 10.34 -10.71 2.97
C LEU A 24 9.57 -11.66 3.90
N ASN A 25 10.27 -12.57 4.59
CA ASN A 25 9.67 -13.52 5.51
C ASN A 25 9.11 -12.90 6.80
N ASP A 26 9.51 -11.67 7.12
CA ASP A 26 9.02 -10.95 8.31
C ASP A 26 7.67 -10.27 8.04
N PHE A 27 7.25 -10.18 6.77
CA PHE A 27 6.00 -9.56 6.39
C PHE A 27 4.82 -10.53 6.40
N ILE A 28 3.70 -10.06 6.94
CA ILE A 28 2.38 -10.64 6.67
C ILE A 28 1.93 -10.08 5.32
N ILE A 29 1.65 -10.96 4.38
CA ILE A 29 1.33 -10.60 2.99
C ILE A 29 -0.08 -11.05 2.66
N ASN A 30 -0.93 -10.10 2.28
CA ASN A 30 -2.29 -10.35 1.81
C ASN A 30 -2.43 -9.83 0.38
N ILE A 31 -2.99 -10.63 -0.53
CA ILE A 31 -3.15 -10.27 -1.95
C ILE A 31 -4.61 -10.46 -2.36
N GLY A 32 -5.16 -9.48 -3.09
CA GLY A 32 -6.52 -9.57 -3.57
C GLY A 32 -7.53 -9.65 -2.43
N ASP A 33 -8.51 -10.53 -2.54
CA ASP A 33 -9.63 -10.64 -1.59
C ASP A 33 -9.20 -11.00 -0.16
N ASP A 34 -8.01 -11.56 0.03
CA ASP A 34 -7.47 -11.82 1.37
C ASP A 34 -7.25 -10.52 2.15
N ILE A 35 -6.99 -9.39 1.48
CA ILE A 35 -6.91 -8.08 2.15
C ILE A 35 -8.22 -7.78 2.88
N ILE A 36 -9.35 -7.98 2.22
CA ILE A 36 -10.66 -7.70 2.79
C ILE A 36 -10.96 -8.70 3.91
N LYS A 37 -10.75 -9.99 3.65
CA LYS A 37 -11.06 -11.08 4.58
C LYS A 37 -10.30 -10.95 5.89
N GLU A 38 -8.99 -10.70 5.82
CA GLU A 38 -8.12 -10.69 7.00
C GLU A 38 -8.18 -9.36 7.79
N ASN A 39 -8.69 -8.29 7.17
CA ASN A 39 -8.76 -6.99 7.82
C ASN A 39 -10.16 -6.60 8.29
N THR A 40 -11.23 -7.19 7.80
CA THR A 40 -12.59 -6.83 8.22
C THR A 40 -12.81 -7.14 9.69
N GLY A 41 -13.17 -6.10 10.46
CA GLY A 41 -13.48 -6.20 11.89
C GLY A 41 -12.26 -6.31 12.81
N ASN A 42 -11.04 -6.08 12.32
CA ASN A 42 -9.82 -6.19 13.12
C ASN A 42 -9.34 -4.86 13.75
N GLY A 43 -10.03 -3.74 13.48
CA GLY A 43 -9.70 -2.42 14.02
C GLY A 43 -8.47 -1.76 13.40
N SER A 44 -7.93 -2.32 12.32
CA SER A 44 -6.79 -1.73 11.60
C SER A 44 -7.19 -0.52 10.75
N PRO A 45 -6.21 0.30 10.29
CA PRO A 45 -6.49 1.36 9.31
C PRO A 45 -7.17 0.84 8.03
N THR A 46 -6.84 -0.39 7.63
CA THR A 46 -7.46 -1.05 6.47
C THR A 46 -8.92 -1.36 6.72
N ASP A 47 -9.25 -1.88 7.92
CA ASP A 47 -10.63 -2.12 8.34
C ASP A 47 -11.47 -0.83 8.34
N GLY A 48 -10.93 0.24 8.89
CA GLY A 48 -11.59 1.56 8.88
C GLY A 48 -11.91 2.03 7.45
N PHE A 49 -11.01 1.78 6.49
CA PHE A 49 -11.29 2.10 5.09
C PHE A 49 -12.33 1.16 4.47
N ILE A 50 -12.29 -0.13 4.78
CA ILE A 50 -13.29 -1.12 4.31
C ILE A 50 -14.69 -0.70 4.78
N GLU A 51 -14.84 -0.38 6.07
CA GLU A 51 -16.10 0.10 6.64
C GLU A 51 -16.58 1.39 5.96
N PHE A 52 -15.68 2.38 5.81
CA PHE A 52 -15.99 3.64 5.12
C PHE A 52 -16.47 3.40 3.68
N ALA A 53 -15.75 2.58 2.91
CA ALA A 53 -16.09 2.26 1.53
C ALA A 53 -17.45 1.55 1.42
N SER A 54 -17.73 0.62 2.35
CA SER A 54 -19.02 -0.05 2.46
C SER A 54 -20.16 0.95 2.70
N ASN A 55 -20.01 1.85 3.66
CA ASN A 55 -21.00 2.88 3.99
C ASN A 55 -21.26 3.86 2.83
N LYS A 56 -20.29 4.03 1.93
CA LYS A 56 -20.40 4.86 0.72
C LYS A 56 -20.83 4.08 -0.52
N ASN A 57 -21.09 2.79 -0.41
CA ASN A 57 -21.34 1.90 -1.56
C ASN A 57 -20.22 1.98 -2.62
N TRP A 58 -18.96 2.13 -2.19
CA TRP A 58 -17.82 2.06 -3.07
C TRP A 58 -17.36 0.61 -3.25
N LYS A 59 -16.89 0.30 -4.45
CA LYS A 59 -16.29 -1.01 -4.72
C LYS A 59 -14.79 -0.95 -4.47
N ILE A 60 -14.29 -1.74 -3.54
CA ILE A 60 -12.86 -1.92 -3.34
C ILE A 60 -12.33 -2.89 -4.40
N ILE A 61 -11.21 -2.52 -5.01
CA ILE A 61 -10.39 -3.36 -5.87
C ILE A 61 -9.09 -3.63 -5.09
N PRO A 62 -8.95 -4.78 -4.44
CA PRO A 62 -7.80 -5.05 -3.59
C PRO A 62 -6.57 -5.42 -4.41
N GLY A 63 -5.42 -4.82 -4.08
CA GLY A 63 -4.11 -5.08 -4.69
C GLY A 63 -3.26 -6.02 -3.85
N ILE A 64 -2.23 -5.46 -3.19
CA ILE A 64 -1.36 -6.14 -2.22
C ILE A 64 -1.28 -5.31 -0.94
N GLN A 65 -1.26 -5.99 0.20
CA GLN A 65 -0.95 -5.39 1.49
C GLN A 65 0.14 -6.20 2.18
N MET A 66 1.20 -5.51 2.58
CA MET A 66 2.30 -6.08 3.35
C MET A 66 2.43 -5.34 4.67
N SER A 67 2.59 -6.06 5.77
CA SER A 67 2.83 -5.45 7.08
C SER A 67 3.84 -6.24 7.88
N ALA A 68 4.79 -5.54 8.51
CA ALA A 68 5.75 -6.14 9.41
C ALA A 68 5.83 -5.34 10.70
N ARG A 69 6.29 -5.98 11.79
CA ARG A 69 6.56 -5.30 13.06
C ARG A 69 7.73 -4.34 12.90
N PRO A 70 7.80 -3.26 13.73
CA PRO A 70 8.96 -2.38 13.77
C PRO A 70 10.26 -3.18 13.89
N SER A 71 11.21 -2.95 12.97
CA SER A 71 12.49 -3.64 12.91
C SER A 71 13.50 -2.85 12.07
N GLY A 72 14.59 -3.48 11.63
CA GLY A 72 15.64 -2.84 10.83
C GLY A 72 15.21 -2.50 9.40
N THR A 73 16.14 -1.96 8.64
CA THR A 73 15.93 -1.55 7.24
C THR A 73 15.37 -2.69 6.39
N VAL A 74 14.36 -2.40 5.59
CA VAL A 74 13.74 -3.40 4.71
C VAL A 74 14.72 -3.81 3.62
N ASP A 75 14.83 -5.12 3.38
CA ASP A 75 15.71 -5.64 2.36
C ASP A 75 15.19 -5.42 0.93
N GLN A 76 16.07 -5.62 -0.03
CA GLN A 76 15.76 -5.42 -1.44
C GLN A 76 14.72 -6.41 -1.97
N GLU A 77 14.72 -7.64 -1.45
CA GLU A 77 13.78 -8.68 -1.90
C GLU A 77 12.34 -8.32 -1.53
N ALA A 78 12.12 -7.89 -0.29
CA ALA A 78 10.79 -7.47 0.18
C ALA A 78 10.29 -6.24 -0.59
N GLU A 79 11.17 -5.24 -0.82
CA GLU A 79 10.85 -4.06 -1.62
C GLU A 79 10.44 -4.44 -3.05
N GLN A 80 11.26 -5.23 -3.74
CA GLN A 80 11.00 -5.64 -5.14
C GLN A 80 9.73 -6.49 -5.26
N TYR A 81 9.49 -7.37 -4.30
CA TYR A 81 8.28 -8.18 -4.28
C TYR A 81 7.03 -7.31 -4.18
N PHE A 82 7.04 -6.32 -3.26
CA PHE A 82 5.93 -5.38 -3.13
C PHE A 82 5.72 -4.56 -4.40
N ASP A 83 6.77 -3.91 -4.91
CA ASP A 83 6.72 -3.08 -6.12
C ASP A 83 6.17 -3.87 -7.31
N THR A 84 6.74 -5.03 -7.58
CA THR A 84 6.33 -5.88 -8.72
C THR A 84 4.86 -6.26 -8.61
N THR A 85 4.45 -6.80 -7.47
CA THR A 85 3.07 -7.25 -7.27
C THR A 85 2.07 -6.09 -7.29
N PHE A 86 2.44 -4.95 -6.70
CA PHE A 86 1.61 -3.75 -6.72
C PHE A 86 1.33 -3.28 -8.15
N PHE A 87 2.38 -3.08 -8.96
CA PHE A 87 2.22 -2.57 -10.32
C PHE A 87 1.53 -3.56 -11.25
N GLU A 88 1.75 -4.87 -11.10
CA GLU A 88 1.00 -5.90 -11.82
C GLU A 88 -0.50 -5.82 -11.53
N LYS A 89 -0.88 -5.72 -10.25
CA LYS A 89 -2.29 -5.57 -9.83
C LYS A 89 -2.89 -4.25 -10.30
N LEU A 90 -2.15 -3.16 -10.16
CA LEU A 90 -2.61 -1.85 -10.62
C LEU A 90 -2.83 -1.83 -12.14
N GLU A 91 -1.94 -2.43 -12.92
CA GLU A 91 -2.07 -2.49 -14.38
C GLU A 91 -3.35 -3.20 -14.84
N GLN A 92 -3.69 -4.30 -14.18
CA GLN A 92 -4.92 -5.05 -14.47
C GLN A 92 -6.19 -4.21 -14.29
N HIS A 93 -6.16 -3.23 -13.39
CA HIS A 93 -7.33 -2.49 -12.94
C HIS A 93 -7.31 -0.98 -13.24
N CYS A 94 -6.15 -0.41 -13.60
CA CYS A 94 -5.98 1.03 -13.73
C CYS A 94 -6.99 1.71 -14.68
N LYS A 95 -7.55 0.98 -15.65
CA LYS A 95 -8.58 1.51 -16.56
C LYS A 95 -9.96 1.68 -15.91
N ASN A 96 -10.21 1.05 -14.80
CA ASN A 96 -11.53 0.89 -14.20
C ASN A 96 -11.63 1.41 -12.77
N ILE A 97 -10.61 2.13 -12.28
CA ILE A 97 -10.58 2.72 -10.94
C ILE A 97 -10.66 4.24 -11.03
N GLU A 98 -11.29 4.87 -10.05
CA GLU A 98 -11.38 6.32 -9.90
C GLU A 98 -10.37 6.89 -8.92
N ALA A 99 -9.86 6.07 -7.99
CA ALA A 99 -8.83 6.48 -7.04
C ALA A 99 -7.98 5.30 -6.57
N ILE A 100 -6.82 5.62 -6.01
CA ILE A 100 -5.95 4.69 -5.30
C ILE A 100 -5.94 5.11 -3.83
N PHE A 101 -6.20 4.17 -2.93
CA PHE A 101 -6.07 4.36 -1.50
C PHE A 101 -4.93 3.50 -0.98
N LEU A 102 -3.95 4.14 -0.35
CA LEU A 102 -2.74 3.49 0.15
C LEU A 102 -2.68 3.54 1.67
N ILE A 103 -2.36 2.41 2.27
CA ILE A 103 -2.01 2.30 3.69
C ILE A 103 -0.48 2.26 3.77
N LEU A 104 0.10 3.36 4.24
CA LEU A 104 1.54 3.54 4.40
C LEU A 104 1.84 3.98 5.84
N HIS A 105 3.03 3.67 6.34
CA HIS A 105 3.47 4.11 7.68
C HIS A 105 4.00 5.56 7.65
N GLY A 106 4.76 5.92 6.63
CA GLY A 106 5.42 7.22 6.51
C GLY A 106 6.79 7.30 7.20
N ALA A 107 7.36 6.15 7.57
CA ALA A 107 8.67 6.04 8.22
C ALA A 107 9.43 4.78 7.75
N MET A 108 9.10 4.27 6.56
CA MET A 108 9.77 3.11 6.02
C MET A 108 11.06 3.50 5.31
N VAL A 109 12.15 2.86 5.70
CA VAL A 109 13.46 2.91 5.03
C VAL A 109 13.76 1.54 4.46
N SER A 110 14.14 1.47 3.19
CA SER A 110 14.61 0.25 2.56
C SER A 110 16.10 0.34 2.24
N LYS A 111 16.69 -0.76 1.82
CA LYS A 111 18.10 -0.81 1.45
C LYS A 111 18.46 0.16 0.31
N ASN A 112 17.52 0.45 -0.57
CA ASN A 112 17.74 1.26 -1.76
C ASN A 112 17.14 2.67 -1.65
N HIS A 113 16.27 2.92 -0.66
CA HIS A 113 15.51 4.16 -0.54
C HIS A 113 15.44 4.63 0.92
N ASP A 114 15.96 5.83 1.19
CA ASP A 114 15.87 6.48 2.51
C ASP A 114 14.45 6.98 2.81
N ASP A 115 13.69 7.32 1.78
CA ASP A 115 12.26 7.63 1.81
C ASP A 115 11.51 6.71 0.83
N PHE A 116 11.28 5.48 1.27
CA PHE A 116 10.63 4.49 0.41
C PHE A 116 9.24 4.95 -0.04
N GLU A 117 8.43 5.50 0.89
CA GLU A 117 7.07 5.91 0.56
C GLU A 117 7.05 7.06 -0.44
N GLY A 118 7.94 8.05 -0.30
CA GLY A 118 8.08 9.15 -1.26
C GLY A 118 8.45 8.65 -2.65
N ASP A 119 9.49 7.82 -2.75
CA ASP A 119 9.93 7.23 -4.02
C ASP A 119 8.86 6.34 -4.65
N PHE A 120 8.13 5.59 -3.84
CA PHE A 120 7.02 4.75 -4.30
C PHE A 120 5.87 5.58 -4.87
N LEU A 121 5.51 6.70 -4.23
CA LEU A 121 4.50 7.62 -4.74
C LEU A 121 4.91 8.24 -6.08
N GLU A 122 6.18 8.56 -6.26
CA GLU A 122 6.71 9.04 -7.54
C GLU A 122 6.61 7.97 -8.63
N LYS A 123 6.94 6.71 -8.32
CA LYS A 123 6.77 5.57 -9.24
C LYS A 123 5.31 5.42 -9.68
N ILE A 124 4.35 5.51 -8.76
CA ILE A 124 2.92 5.46 -9.09
C ILE A 124 2.53 6.60 -10.02
N ASN A 125 2.94 7.83 -9.70
CA ASN A 125 2.64 9.00 -10.51
C ASN A 125 3.19 8.85 -11.93
N TYR A 126 4.43 8.40 -12.06
CA TYR A 126 5.05 8.11 -13.35
C TYR A 126 4.28 7.04 -14.14
N PHE A 127 3.92 5.94 -13.50
CA PHE A 127 3.13 4.86 -14.10
C PHE A 127 1.79 5.35 -14.64
N LEU A 128 1.04 6.12 -13.85
CA LEU A 128 -0.26 6.66 -14.23
C LEU A 128 -0.16 7.65 -15.39
N LYS A 129 0.90 8.49 -15.42
CA LYS A 129 1.19 9.38 -16.55
C LYS A 129 1.39 8.63 -17.85
N GLN A 130 2.16 7.55 -17.82
CA GLN A 130 2.42 6.71 -19.01
C GLN A 130 1.16 6.05 -19.56
N LYS A 131 0.21 5.73 -18.71
CA LYS A 131 -1.07 5.12 -19.11
C LYS A 131 -2.13 6.16 -19.54
N ASN A 132 -1.77 7.47 -19.62
CA ASN A 132 -2.71 8.59 -19.87
C ASN A 132 -3.92 8.55 -18.92
N LYS A 133 -3.68 8.17 -17.66
CA LYS A 133 -4.70 8.04 -16.64
C LYS A 133 -4.27 8.77 -15.38
N TYR A 134 -4.94 9.89 -15.15
CA TYR A 134 -5.04 10.46 -13.82
C TYR A 134 -6.41 10.06 -13.29
N PRO A 135 -6.50 9.24 -12.23
CA PRO A 135 -7.73 9.20 -11.47
C PRO A 135 -8.04 10.61 -10.99
N ASP A 136 -9.32 11.02 -11.03
CA ASP A 136 -9.78 12.38 -10.68
C ASP A 136 -9.36 12.82 -9.26
N SER A 137 -8.90 11.87 -8.44
CA SER A 137 -8.27 12.14 -7.14
C SER A 137 -7.39 10.97 -6.71
N CYS A 138 -6.08 11.19 -6.61
CA CYS A 138 -5.19 10.33 -5.85
C CYS A 138 -5.27 10.78 -4.38
N CYS A 139 -6.03 10.10 -3.55
CA CYS A 139 -5.97 10.28 -2.10
C CYS A 139 -4.81 9.46 -1.55
N PHE A 140 -3.71 10.12 -1.23
CA PHE A 140 -2.64 9.54 -0.44
C PHE A 140 -2.93 9.83 1.03
N ARG A 141 -3.18 8.81 1.83
CA ARG A 141 -3.16 8.95 3.28
C ARG A 141 -2.06 8.07 3.84
N SER A 142 -1.01 8.70 4.37
CA SER A 142 -0.20 8.05 5.36
C SER A 142 -1.01 7.99 6.67
N SER A 143 -1.22 6.82 7.19
CA SER A 143 -1.83 6.67 8.50
C SER A 143 -0.72 6.69 9.55
N CYS A 144 -0.08 7.83 9.76
CA CYS A 144 0.57 8.11 11.02
C CYS A 144 0.97 9.57 11.12
N LYS A 145 0.15 10.36 11.72
CA LYS A 145 0.54 11.39 12.68
C LYS A 145 -0.31 11.18 13.91
N CYS A 146 0.07 10.22 14.71
CA CYS A 146 -0.19 10.26 16.12
C CYS A 146 1.05 10.90 16.77
N PHE A 147 0.97 12.18 17.07
CA PHE A 147 1.70 12.81 18.15
C PHE A 147 0.73 13.03 19.29
#